data_f84658e05b07b3aa7b23df17ffe41052
#
_entry.id   f84658e05b07b3aa7b23df17ffe41052
#
_cell.length_a   1.000
_cell.length_b   1.000
_cell.length_c   1.000
_cell.angle_alpha   90.00
_cell.angle_beta   90.00
_cell.angle_gamma   90.00
#
_symmetry.space_group_name_H-M   'P 1'
#
loop_
_entity.id
_entity.type
_entity.pdbx_description
1 polymer ?
#
loop_
_entity_poly.entity_id
_entity_poly.type
_entity_poly.pdbx_seq_one_letter_code
_entity_poly.pdbx_strand_id
1 'polypeptide(L)'
;MTDETKPTPPQAAGPLPDGLAAPAGQDEFAGIPSPRGRHPVIALGTAALACFLIFQIKDDLRYALSSGVAQDLGDARALSVAKPKGLPVNRYVRLAGNADRESAVVLDTQGSWHFTQFFRLLGTNNRIFVRRAPDPLPAELAARDVFVGRLMHFSDLSYQEAIRSHFAGHVSATHFFAPAQVRAGLAQASGGSLVLTDLLGDRVSLAANDELVIDMDRPGHIRIDFPRERFSDEAAARAAVEQQAGQVIEAPGDAVDPRSLALVVTFPTERRDQALQALGEMDRRLHIRPAHTTHKARVADLGATAEAIVVKTAGDKSQALPVAQIQGIGTLAAVQIPDDALILFEGERPREHLKSLIIAAFLLGFAIINLLALRRRVG
;
A
#
# COMPACT_ATOMS: atom_id res chain seq x y z
N MET A 1 42.38 37.10 -19.14
CA MET A 1 43.46 37.60 -18.25
C MET A 1 43.09 37.19 -16.87
N THR A 2 43.49 35.97 -16.48
CA THR A 2 43.30 35.41 -15.16
C THR A 2 44.65 35.11 -14.57
N ASP A 3 44.92 35.83 -13.47
CA ASP A 3 46.21 35.89 -12.77
C ASP A 3 46.37 34.60 -11.96
N GLU A 4 47.33 33.76 -12.38
CA GLU A 4 47.77 32.55 -11.66
C GLU A 4 48.73 32.94 -10.55
N THR A 5 48.25 33.01 -9.32
CA THR A 5 49.10 33.12 -8.13
C THR A 5 49.73 31.78 -7.79
N LYS A 6 51.01 31.67 -8.10
CA LYS A 6 51.91 30.56 -7.81
C LYS A 6 52.12 30.40 -6.29
N PRO A 7 51.94 29.20 -5.70
CA PRO A 7 52.19 29.00 -4.28
C PRO A 7 53.71 29.03 -3.94
N THR A 8 54.05 29.77 -2.92
CA THR A 8 55.40 29.84 -2.34
C THR A 8 55.74 28.53 -1.64
N PRO A 9 56.95 27.97 -1.83
CA PRO A 9 57.39 26.78 -1.13
C PRO A 9 57.62 27.05 0.37
N PRO A 10 57.39 26.05 1.26
CA PRO A 10 57.59 26.24 2.68
C PRO A 10 59.09 26.38 3.01
N GLN A 11 59.40 27.40 3.82
CA GLN A 11 60.75 27.63 4.37
C GLN A 11 61.14 26.42 5.25
N ALA A 12 62.36 25.94 5.04
CA ALA A 12 63.02 24.92 5.85
C ALA A 12 63.12 25.39 7.30
N ALA A 13 62.60 24.58 8.21
CA ALA A 13 62.74 24.79 9.66
C ALA A 13 64.25 24.67 10.04
N GLY A 14 64.77 25.70 10.67
CA GLY A 14 66.14 25.70 11.22
C GLY A 14 66.31 24.68 12.35
N PRO A 15 67.52 24.29 12.64
CA PRO A 15 67.81 23.29 13.67
C PRO A 15 67.36 23.82 15.06
N LEU A 16 66.66 22.92 15.76
CA LEU A 16 66.25 23.14 17.17
C LEU A 16 67.45 23.26 18.06
N PRO A 17 67.45 24.16 19.05
CA PRO A 17 68.54 24.28 20.00
C PRO A 17 68.63 23.03 20.89
N ASP A 18 69.83 22.44 20.95
CA ASP A 18 70.20 21.39 21.88
C ASP A 18 70.10 21.93 23.32
N GLY A 19 69.21 21.36 24.13
CA GLY A 19 69.20 21.67 25.54
C GLY A 19 67.90 21.62 26.30
N LEU A 20 66.80 21.04 25.70
CA LEU A 20 65.59 20.70 26.48
C LEU A 20 65.65 19.21 26.81
N ALA A 21 66.24 18.84 27.91
CA ALA A 21 66.04 17.55 28.56
C ALA A 21 64.52 17.41 28.80
N ALA A 22 63.91 16.41 28.17
CA ALA A 22 62.53 16.10 28.43
C ALA A 22 62.32 15.89 29.93
N PRO A 23 61.38 16.55 30.59
CA PRO A 23 61.09 16.28 31.99
C PRO A 23 60.69 14.78 32.05
N ALA A 24 61.45 14.08 32.97
CA ALA A 24 61.16 12.70 33.29
C ALA A 24 59.60 12.56 33.47
N GLY A 25 58.95 11.72 32.65
CA GLY A 25 57.57 11.60 32.66
C GLY A 25 56.99 11.33 34.04
N GLN A 26 56.47 12.36 34.62
CA GLN A 26 55.49 12.23 35.67
C GLN A 26 54.22 11.76 34.88
N ASP A 27 53.81 10.52 35.17
CA ASP A 27 52.55 9.98 34.68
C ASP A 27 51.42 10.92 35.09
N GLU A 28 51.20 11.97 34.30
CA GLU A 28 50.05 12.89 34.47
C GLU A 28 48.71 12.15 34.54
N PHE A 29 48.70 10.86 34.15
CA PHE A 29 47.55 9.97 34.21
C PHE A 29 47.50 9.07 35.45
N ALA A 30 48.52 9.14 36.36
CA ALA A 30 48.54 8.30 37.56
C ALA A 30 47.42 8.58 38.57
N GLY A 31 46.72 9.69 38.41
CA GLY A 31 45.59 10.09 39.26
C GLY A 31 44.21 9.83 38.66
N ILE A 32 44.10 9.35 37.42
CA ILE A 32 42.79 9.01 36.81
C ILE A 32 42.38 7.67 37.40
N PRO A 33 41.31 7.63 38.26
CA PRO A 33 40.85 6.36 38.78
C PRO A 33 40.51 5.48 37.59
N SER A 34 41.14 4.30 37.52
CA SER A 34 40.82 3.32 36.49
C SER A 34 39.30 3.14 36.43
N PRO A 35 38.67 3.24 35.24
CA PRO A 35 37.23 3.18 35.14
C PRO A 35 36.75 1.93 35.84
N ARG A 36 36.03 2.13 36.98
CA ARG A 36 35.44 1.04 37.76
C ARG A 36 34.64 0.20 36.80
N GLY A 37 35.16 -1.00 36.49
CA GLY A 37 34.53 -1.89 35.55
C GLY A 37 33.03 -2.05 35.90
N ARG A 38 32.17 -1.95 34.91
CA ARG A 38 30.72 -2.03 35.07
C ARG A 38 30.35 -3.30 35.86
N HIS A 39 29.35 -3.19 36.74
CA HIS A 39 28.87 -4.34 37.51
C HIS A 39 28.42 -5.45 36.54
N PRO A 40 28.77 -6.75 36.78
CA PRO A 40 28.45 -7.85 35.85
C PRO A 40 26.97 -7.93 35.51
N VAL A 41 26.08 -7.69 36.46
CA VAL A 41 24.63 -7.70 36.28
C VAL A 41 24.19 -6.60 35.29
N ILE A 42 24.82 -5.41 35.35
CA ILE A 42 24.52 -4.32 34.44
C ILE A 42 25.00 -4.68 33.03
N ALA A 43 26.21 -5.23 32.89
CA ALA A 43 26.75 -5.63 31.59
C ALA A 43 25.89 -6.72 30.93
N LEU A 44 25.45 -7.71 31.71
CA LEU A 44 24.55 -8.78 31.21
C LEU A 44 23.17 -8.22 30.86
N GLY A 45 22.58 -7.39 31.73
CA GLY A 45 21.28 -6.79 31.52
C GLY A 45 21.23 -5.90 30.27
N THR A 46 22.29 -5.09 30.02
CA THR A 46 22.39 -4.25 28.83
C THR A 46 22.59 -5.08 27.56
N ALA A 47 23.37 -6.16 27.61
CA ALA A 47 23.51 -7.08 26.47
C ALA A 47 22.18 -7.79 26.14
N ALA A 48 21.48 -8.27 27.16
CA ALA A 48 20.15 -8.89 26.99
C ALA A 48 19.13 -7.91 26.41
N LEU A 49 19.12 -6.65 26.88
CA LEU A 49 18.25 -5.60 26.34
C LEU A 49 18.59 -5.33 24.86
N ALA A 50 19.87 -5.24 24.51
CA ALA A 50 20.27 -5.03 23.11
C ALA A 50 19.82 -6.19 22.22
N CYS A 51 19.98 -7.43 22.66
CA CYS A 51 19.49 -8.62 21.94
C CYS A 51 17.95 -8.60 21.79
N PHE A 52 17.24 -8.21 22.84
CA PHE A 52 15.79 -8.07 22.80
C PHE A 52 15.36 -6.99 21.78
N LEU A 53 15.99 -5.83 21.75
CA LEU A 53 15.69 -4.76 20.79
C LEU A 53 16.00 -5.18 19.35
N ILE A 54 17.09 -5.92 19.11
CA ILE A 54 17.40 -6.49 17.79
C ILE A 54 16.30 -7.49 17.38
N PHE A 55 15.83 -8.30 18.32
CA PHE A 55 14.74 -9.24 18.05
C PHE A 55 13.44 -8.52 17.68
N GLN A 56 13.12 -7.39 18.30
CA GLN A 56 11.94 -6.58 17.99
C GLN A 56 11.97 -6.01 16.55
N ILE A 57 13.15 -5.66 16.04
CA ILE A 57 13.30 -5.11 14.68
C ILE A 57 13.67 -6.18 13.64
N LYS A 58 13.62 -7.47 13.98
CA LYS A 58 14.07 -8.57 13.10
C LYS A 58 13.38 -8.57 11.73
N ASP A 59 12.09 -8.23 11.68
CA ASP A 59 11.32 -8.25 10.45
C ASP A 59 11.67 -7.07 9.55
N ASP A 60 11.98 -5.91 10.12
CA ASP A 60 12.54 -4.78 9.38
C ASP A 60 13.95 -5.07 8.86
N LEU A 61 14.77 -5.79 9.65
CA LEU A 61 16.09 -6.23 9.20
C LEU A 61 15.99 -7.20 8.01
N ARG A 62 15.09 -8.18 8.10
CA ARG A 62 14.86 -9.14 7.01
C ARG A 62 14.36 -8.43 5.76
N TYR A 63 13.47 -7.44 5.94
CA TYR A 63 12.96 -6.65 4.82
C TYR A 63 14.05 -5.78 4.21
N ALA A 64 14.86 -5.07 5.01
CA ALA A 64 15.97 -4.25 4.54
C ALA A 64 17.00 -5.04 3.70
N LEU A 65 17.18 -6.32 4.02
CA LEU A 65 18.08 -7.24 3.31
C LEU A 65 17.40 -7.95 2.12
N SER A 66 16.11 -7.72 1.89
CA SER A 66 15.40 -8.32 0.76
C SER A 66 15.79 -7.65 -0.57
N SER A 67 15.41 -8.31 -1.68
CA SER A 67 15.64 -7.75 -3.01
C SER A 67 14.99 -6.38 -3.16
N GLY A 68 15.72 -5.41 -3.74
CA GLY A 68 15.17 -4.11 -4.14
C GLY A 68 14.28 -4.18 -5.40
N VAL A 69 14.15 -5.36 -6.00
CA VAL A 69 13.25 -5.62 -7.13
C VAL A 69 11.98 -6.26 -6.59
N ALA A 70 10.83 -5.67 -6.92
CA ALA A 70 9.54 -6.18 -6.49
C ALA A 70 9.26 -7.54 -7.15
N GLN A 71 8.88 -8.52 -6.34
CA GLN A 71 8.39 -9.80 -6.82
C GLN A 71 6.98 -9.60 -7.38
N ASP A 72 6.75 -9.91 -8.65
CA ASP A 72 5.42 -9.81 -9.26
C ASP A 72 4.55 -10.99 -8.81
N LEU A 73 3.42 -10.68 -8.18
CA LEU A 73 2.44 -11.66 -7.72
C LEU A 73 1.23 -11.77 -8.66
N GLY A 74 1.16 -10.89 -9.68
CA GLY A 74 0.05 -10.87 -10.63
C GLY A 74 -1.24 -10.27 -10.08
N ASP A 75 -2.39 -10.81 -10.47
CA ASP A 75 -3.72 -10.33 -10.04
C ASP A 75 -4.08 -10.83 -8.63
N ALA A 76 -4.48 -9.93 -7.76
CA ALA A 76 -4.90 -10.22 -6.39
C ALA A 76 -6.03 -11.26 -6.31
N ARG A 77 -6.93 -11.27 -7.27
CA ARG A 77 -8.05 -12.23 -7.37
C ARG A 77 -7.55 -13.66 -7.59
N ALA A 78 -6.49 -13.82 -8.38
CA ALA A 78 -5.87 -15.12 -8.59
C ALA A 78 -5.17 -15.63 -7.33
N LEU A 79 -4.64 -14.72 -6.50
CA LEU A 79 -3.99 -15.05 -5.22
C LEU A 79 -4.99 -15.50 -4.15
N SER A 80 -6.21 -14.99 -4.16
CA SER A 80 -7.23 -15.37 -3.19
C SER A 80 -7.71 -16.81 -3.37
N VAL A 81 -7.62 -17.35 -4.58
CA VAL A 81 -7.92 -18.75 -4.89
C VAL A 81 -6.81 -19.67 -4.37
N ALA A 82 -5.57 -19.28 -4.50
CA ALA A 82 -4.44 -19.93 -3.85
C ALA A 82 -4.39 -19.45 -2.41
N LYS A 83 -4.89 -20.24 -1.45
CA LYS A 83 -4.90 -19.92 0.00
C LYS A 83 -3.71 -19.05 0.40
N PRO A 84 -3.88 -17.99 1.27
CA PRO A 84 -2.80 -17.04 1.61
C PRO A 84 -1.56 -17.70 2.23
N LYS A 85 -1.67 -18.95 2.64
CA LYS A 85 -0.56 -19.80 3.09
C LYS A 85 0.41 -20.02 1.93
N GLY A 86 1.46 -19.24 1.86
CA GLY A 86 2.51 -19.33 0.84
C GLY A 86 2.82 -18.01 0.15
N LEU A 87 2.03 -16.96 0.39
CA LEU A 87 2.39 -15.64 -0.09
C LEU A 87 3.66 -15.13 0.61
N PRO A 88 4.53 -14.41 -0.11
CA PRO A 88 5.81 -13.95 0.42
C PRO A 88 5.61 -12.78 1.38
N VAL A 89 5.22 -13.08 2.62
CA VAL A 89 5.09 -12.08 3.69
C VAL A 89 6.46 -11.47 4.03
N ASN A 90 6.46 -10.19 4.37
CA ASN A 90 7.63 -9.38 4.66
C ASN A 90 8.59 -9.30 3.45
N ARG A 91 8.03 -9.16 2.25
CA ARG A 91 8.76 -9.01 0.99
C ARG A 91 8.27 -7.80 0.22
N TYR A 92 9.17 -7.29 -0.64
CA TYR A 92 8.83 -6.24 -1.59
C TYR A 92 8.14 -6.89 -2.80
N VAL A 93 6.87 -6.56 -3.01
CA VAL A 93 6.02 -7.22 -4.00
C VAL A 93 5.31 -6.21 -4.88
N ARG A 94 4.88 -6.69 -6.04
CA ARG A 94 3.99 -5.99 -6.96
C ARG A 94 2.71 -6.82 -7.12
N LEU A 95 1.57 -6.16 -7.03
CA LEU A 95 0.26 -6.78 -7.05
C LEU A 95 -0.70 -5.91 -7.88
N ALA A 96 -1.45 -6.51 -8.79
CA ALA A 96 -2.54 -5.85 -9.50
C ALA A 96 -3.88 -6.21 -8.85
N GLY A 97 -4.84 -5.27 -8.83
CA GLY A 97 -6.17 -5.55 -8.28
C GLY A 97 -7.08 -4.34 -8.33
N ASN A 98 -8.38 -4.56 -8.19
CA ASN A 98 -9.39 -3.51 -8.15
C ASN A 98 -9.57 -3.01 -6.71
N ALA A 99 -9.30 -1.74 -6.46
CA ALA A 99 -9.39 -1.13 -5.14
C ALA A 99 -10.83 -0.74 -4.78
N ASP A 100 -11.32 -1.22 -3.64
CA ASP A 100 -12.56 -0.72 -3.02
C ASP A 100 -12.28 0.61 -2.31
N ARG A 101 -12.32 1.68 -3.08
CA ARG A 101 -12.02 3.02 -2.54
C ARG A 101 -13.24 3.68 -1.91
N GLU A 102 -14.44 3.22 -2.22
CA GLU A 102 -15.69 3.74 -1.64
C GLU A 102 -15.80 3.38 -0.16
N SER A 103 -15.30 2.20 0.22
CA SER A 103 -15.26 1.76 1.62
C SER A 103 -13.90 2.05 2.31
N ALA A 104 -13.08 2.93 1.74
CA ALA A 104 -11.74 3.18 2.29
C ALA A 104 -11.79 3.87 3.65
N VAL A 105 -10.95 3.43 4.57
CA VAL A 105 -10.68 4.10 5.84
C VAL A 105 -9.59 5.12 5.66
N VAL A 106 -9.81 6.34 6.13
CA VAL A 106 -8.78 7.37 6.21
C VAL A 106 -8.43 7.58 7.67
N LEU A 107 -7.22 7.21 8.07
CA LEU A 107 -6.72 7.47 9.42
C LEU A 107 -5.82 8.71 9.40
N ASP A 108 -6.15 9.64 10.31
CA ASP A 108 -5.25 10.76 10.64
C ASP A 108 -4.19 10.24 11.59
N THR A 109 -2.95 10.12 11.13
CA THR A 109 -1.82 9.80 11.98
C THR A 109 -1.38 11.08 12.68
N GLN A 110 -1.70 11.18 13.97
CA GLN A 110 -1.52 12.32 14.89
C GLN A 110 -0.35 13.26 14.52
N GLY A 111 -0.69 14.49 14.16
CA GLY A 111 0.25 15.61 14.07
C GLY A 111 1.09 15.68 12.79
N SER A 112 1.02 14.72 11.91
CA SER A 112 1.51 14.83 10.55
C SER A 112 0.31 15.09 9.64
N TRP A 113 0.41 16.05 8.75
CA TRP A 113 -0.60 16.39 7.73
C TRP A 113 -0.84 15.26 6.72
N HIS A 114 -0.59 14.01 7.12
CA HIS A 114 -0.53 12.83 6.28
C HIS A 114 -1.64 11.87 6.67
N PHE A 115 -2.67 11.83 5.84
CA PHE A 115 -3.75 10.87 5.97
C PHE A 115 -3.35 9.57 5.29
N THR A 116 -3.34 8.51 6.06
CA THR A 116 -3.11 7.17 5.52
C THR A 116 -4.45 6.56 5.13
N GLN A 117 -4.56 6.15 3.89
CA GLN A 117 -5.74 5.49 3.35
C GLN A 117 -5.58 3.98 3.41
N PHE A 118 -6.63 3.28 3.85
CA PHE A 118 -6.71 1.82 3.86
C PHE A 118 -7.92 1.38 3.07
N PHE A 119 -7.73 0.50 2.14
CA PHE A 119 -8.79 -0.07 1.33
C PHE A 119 -8.51 -1.55 1.04
N ARG A 120 -9.55 -2.31 0.77
CA ARG A 120 -9.43 -3.70 0.36
C ARG A 120 -9.34 -3.82 -1.15
N LEU A 121 -8.80 -4.94 -1.63
CA LEU A 121 -8.87 -5.31 -3.04
C LEU A 121 -10.10 -6.19 -3.27
N LEU A 122 -10.96 -5.77 -4.20
CA LEU A 122 -12.17 -6.50 -4.56
C LEU A 122 -11.82 -7.86 -5.19
N GLY A 123 -12.65 -8.86 -4.92
CA GLY A 123 -12.42 -10.22 -5.41
C GLY A 123 -11.42 -11.03 -4.60
N THR A 124 -10.95 -10.51 -3.45
CA THR A 124 -10.03 -11.22 -2.56
C THR A 124 -10.71 -11.72 -1.27
N ASN A 125 -12.04 -11.68 -1.20
CA ASN A 125 -12.84 -12.02 -0.04
C ASN A 125 -12.30 -11.39 1.26
N ASN A 126 -12.01 -10.09 1.19
CA ASN A 126 -11.50 -9.29 2.30
C ASN A 126 -10.15 -9.78 2.86
N ARG A 127 -9.34 -10.48 2.07
CA ARG A 127 -8.05 -11.03 2.52
C ARG A 127 -6.86 -10.16 2.16
N ILE A 128 -6.98 -9.26 1.19
CA ILE A 128 -5.88 -8.38 0.78
C ILE A 128 -6.33 -6.93 0.88
N PHE A 129 -5.59 -6.20 1.69
CA PHE A 129 -5.75 -4.77 1.92
C PHE A 129 -4.53 -4.02 1.39
N VAL A 130 -4.71 -2.75 1.09
CA VAL A 130 -3.63 -1.83 0.74
C VAL A 130 -3.65 -0.66 1.70
N ARG A 131 -2.50 -0.35 2.27
CA ARG A 131 -2.24 0.90 2.95
C ARG A 131 -1.53 1.82 1.98
N ARG A 132 -2.16 2.92 1.65
CA ARG A 132 -1.57 3.97 0.81
C ARG A 132 -1.13 5.13 1.68
N ALA A 133 0.16 5.43 1.64
CA ALA A 133 0.68 6.66 2.20
C ALA A 133 0.21 7.87 1.34
N PRO A 134 0.14 9.07 1.92
CA PRO A 134 -0.29 10.28 1.20
C PRO A 134 0.72 10.75 0.15
N ASP A 135 1.91 10.18 0.11
CA ASP A 135 2.94 10.56 -0.85
C ASP A 135 2.49 10.22 -2.28
N PRO A 136 2.67 11.14 -3.21
CA PRO A 136 2.23 10.96 -4.58
C PRO A 136 2.97 9.79 -5.23
N LEU A 137 2.18 8.82 -5.70
CA LEU A 137 2.71 7.73 -6.52
C LEU A 137 3.05 8.25 -7.92
N PRO A 138 4.02 7.64 -8.59
CA PRO A 138 4.21 7.85 -10.02
C PRO A 138 2.88 7.63 -10.75
N ALA A 139 2.53 8.56 -11.66
CA ALA A 139 1.24 8.56 -12.38
C ALA A 139 0.95 7.20 -13.07
N GLU A 140 1.98 6.52 -13.55
CA GLU A 140 1.89 5.19 -14.16
C GLU A 140 1.35 4.11 -13.20
N LEU A 141 1.69 4.18 -11.91
CA LEU A 141 1.23 3.24 -10.90
C LEU A 141 -0.19 3.58 -10.43
N ALA A 142 -0.51 4.89 -10.36
CA ALA A 142 -1.85 5.34 -9.98
C ALA A 142 -2.91 4.96 -11.04
N ALA A 143 -2.55 4.94 -12.32
CA ALA A 143 -3.46 4.68 -13.44
C ALA A 143 -3.83 3.20 -13.63
N ARG A 144 -3.09 2.27 -13.02
CA ARG A 144 -3.18 0.83 -13.37
C ARG A 144 -3.79 -0.06 -12.30
N ASP A 145 -4.25 0.48 -11.18
CA ASP A 145 -4.59 -0.31 -9.97
C ASP A 145 -3.51 -1.39 -9.68
N VAL A 146 -2.26 -0.98 -9.81
CA VAL A 146 -1.09 -1.78 -9.52
C VAL A 146 -0.43 -1.23 -8.28
N PHE A 147 -0.26 -2.07 -7.30
CA PHE A 147 0.26 -1.73 -5.98
C PHE A 147 1.64 -2.34 -5.81
N VAL A 148 2.60 -1.54 -5.38
CA VAL A 148 3.99 -1.99 -5.16
C VAL A 148 4.42 -1.58 -3.76
N GLY A 149 4.85 -2.54 -2.95
CA GLY A 149 5.23 -2.27 -1.57
C GLY A 149 5.57 -3.51 -0.76
N ARG A 150 5.59 -3.35 0.55
CA ARG A 150 5.85 -4.42 1.52
C ARG A 150 4.55 -5.15 1.85
N LEU A 151 4.52 -6.47 1.67
CA LEU A 151 3.39 -7.31 2.06
C LEU A 151 3.58 -7.81 3.50
N MET A 152 2.58 -7.60 4.36
CA MET A 152 2.60 -7.98 5.77
C MET A 152 1.31 -8.69 6.17
N HIS A 153 1.29 -9.32 7.35
CA HIS A 153 0.02 -9.76 7.93
C HIS A 153 -0.76 -8.55 8.44
N PHE A 154 -2.07 -8.58 8.23
CA PHE A 154 -2.95 -7.53 8.75
C PHE A 154 -2.92 -7.48 10.29
N SER A 155 -2.74 -8.63 10.94
CA SER A 155 -2.60 -8.77 12.39
C SER A 155 -1.36 -8.07 12.97
N ASP A 156 -0.36 -7.74 12.15
CA ASP A 156 0.85 -7.05 12.61
C ASP A 156 0.63 -5.54 12.80
N LEU A 157 -0.54 -5.01 12.40
CA LEU A 157 -0.87 -3.60 12.56
C LEU A 157 -1.26 -3.30 14.01
N SER A 158 -0.63 -2.29 14.60
CA SER A 158 -0.97 -1.82 15.96
C SER A 158 -2.38 -1.23 16.07
N TYR A 159 -2.96 -0.79 14.97
CA TYR A 159 -4.29 -0.18 14.87
C TYR A 159 -5.30 -1.06 14.10
N GLN A 160 -5.03 -2.37 13.99
CA GLN A 160 -5.90 -3.31 13.28
C GLN A 160 -7.36 -3.30 13.75
N GLU A 161 -7.59 -3.17 15.06
CA GLU A 161 -8.93 -3.17 15.64
C GLU A 161 -9.76 -1.97 15.20
N ALA A 162 -9.15 -0.79 15.07
CA ALA A 162 -9.82 0.40 14.58
C ALA A 162 -10.27 0.21 13.11
N ILE A 163 -9.41 -0.40 12.29
CA ILE A 163 -9.74 -0.70 10.90
C ILE A 163 -10.82 -1.79 10.83
N ARG A 164 -10.72 -2.86 11.60
CA ARG A 164 -11.74 -3.92 11.68
C ARG A 164 -13.10 -3.36 12.09
N SER A 165 -13.14 -2.52 13.10
CA SER A 165 -14.37 -1.88 13.58
C SER A 165 -15.01 -0.99 12.51
N HIS A 166 -14.21 -0.24 11.77
CA HIS A 166 -14.72 0.57 10.66
C HIS A 166 -15.37 -0.31 9.59
N PHE A 167 -14.65 -1.32 9.10
CA PHE A 167 -15.15 -2.19 8.04
C PHE A 167 -16.36 -3.02 8.49
N ALA A 168 -16.43 -3.46 9.73
CA ALA A 168 -17.58 -4.21 10.27
C ALA A 168 -18.87 -3.37 10.27
N GLY A 169 -18.77 -2.05 10.34
CA GLY A 169 -19.91 -1.12 10.22
C GLY A 169 -20.35 -0.85 8.79
N HIS A 170 -19.61 -1.36 7.78
CA HIS A 170 -19.90 -1.09 6.38
C HIS A 170 -20.42 -2.35 5.68
N VAL A 171 -21.52 -2.19 4.96
CA VAL A 171 -22.03 -3.22 4.05
C VAL A 171 -21.41 -2.98 2.69
N SER A 172 -20.70 -3.96 2.18
CA SER A 172 -20.05 -3.87 0.88
C SER A 172 -19.98 -5.25 0.22
N ALA A 173 -19.47 -5.32 -1.01
CA ALA A 173 -19.37 -6.57 -1.74
C ALA A 173 -18.47 -7.58 -1.02
N THR A 174 -19.02 -8.75 -0.72
CA THR A 174 -18.34 -9.91 -0.14
C THR A 174 -18.56 -11.11 -1.06
N HIS A 175 -18.09 -12.32 -0.76
CA HIS A 175 -18.31 -13.53 -1.57
C HIS A 175 -18.35 -13.24 -3.08
N PHE A 176 -17.17 -13.14 -3.67
CA PHE A 176 -17.07 -12.83 -5.09
C PHE A 176 -17.20 -14.07 -5.96
N PHE A 177 -17.87 -13.92 -7.08
CA PHE A 177 -18.16 -14.99 -8.04
C PHE A 177 -17.60 -14.67 -9.42
N ALA A 178 -17.22 -15.70 -10.15
CA ALA A 178 -16.84 -15.56 -11.55
C ALA A 178 -18.09 -15.17 -12.38
N PRO A 179 -18.04 -14.12 -13.22
CA PRO A 179 -19.19 -13.65 -13.99
C PRO A 179 -19.82 -14.73 -14.88
N ALA A 180 -19.00 -15.59 -15.49
CA ALA A 180 -19.47 -16.71 -16.30
C ALA A 180 -20.28 -17.74 -15.49
N GLN A 181 -19.89 -17.98 -14.24
CA GLN A 181 -20.57 -18.89 -13.34
C GLN A 181 -21.92 -18.32 -12.88
N VAL A 182 -21.97 -17.02 -12.53
CA VAL A 182 -23.24 -16.36 -12.19
C VAL A 182 -24.21 -16.42 -13.36
N ARG A 183 -23.75 -16.11 -14.57
CA ARG A 183 -24.55 -16.21 -15.78
C ARG A 183 -25.10 -17.65 -16.00
N ALA A 184 -24.23 -18.67 -15.85
CA ALA A 184 -24.64 -20.06 -15.99
C ALA A 184 -25.64 -20.47 -14.91
N GLY A 185 -25.43 -20.05 -13.67
CA GLY A 185 -26.36 -20.28 -12.57
C GLY A 185 -27.69 -19.63 -12.77
N LEU A 186 -27.74 -18.37 -13.23
CA LEU A 186 -28.97 -17.65 -13.56
C LEU A 186 -29.77 -18.35 -14.70
N ALA A 187 -29.07 -18.89 -15.70
CA ALA A 187 -29.71 -19.63 -16.80
C ALA A 187 -30.33 -20.96 -16.34
N GLN A 188 -29.88 -21.54 -15.25
CA GLN A 188 -30.36 -22.80 -14.67
C GLN A 188 -31.31 -22.61 -13.50
N ALA A 189 -31.36 -21.38 -12.93
CA ALA A 189 -32.17 -21.09 -11.75
C ALA A 189 -33.64 -21.27 -12.05
N SER A 190 -34.27 -22.21 -11.37
CA SER A 190 -35.72 -22.42 -11.35
C SER A 190 -36.19 -22.20 -9.91
N GLY A 191 -37.06 -21.19 -9.70
CA GLY A 191 -37.70 -21.01 -8.39
C GLY A 191 -37.09 -19.97 -7.44
N GLY A 192 -36.31 -19.01 -7.92
CA GLY A 192 -35.95 -17.81 -7.14
C GLY A 192 -34.80 -17.98 -6.15
N SER A 193 -34.09 -19.11 -6.17
CA SER A 193 -32.84 -19.28 -5.44
C SER A 193 -31.67 -19.57 -6.38
N LEU A 194 -30.51 -19.01 -6.09
CA LEU A 194 -29.29 -19.15 -6.87
C LEU A 194 -28.18 -19.73 -5.98
N VAL A 195 -27.64 -20.89 -6.36
CA VAL A 195 -26.53 -21.51 -5.63
C VAL A 195 -25.27 -21.36 -6.47
N LEU A 196 -24.30 -20.67 -5.91
CA LEU A 196 -23.01 -20.38 -6.56
C LEU A 196 -21.85 -20.87 -5.69
N THR A 197 -20.71 -21.08 -6.33
CA THR A 197 -19.45 -21.31 -5.62
C THR A 197 -18.63 -20.03 -5.73
N ASP A 198 -18.23 -19.46 -4.61
CA ASP A 198 -17.41 -18.25 -4.64
C ASP A 198 -15.98 -18.54 -5.13
N LEU A 199 -15.18 -17.49 -5.31
CA LEU A 199 -13.81 -17.62 -5.81
C LEU A 199 -12.88 -18.38 -4.82
N LEU A 200 -13.30 -18.58 -3.57
CA LEU A 200 -12.56 -19.38 -2.57
C LEU A 200 -13.00 -20.84 -2.54
N GLY A 201 -14.05 -21.20 -3.28
CA GLY A 201 -14.60 -22.54 -3.31
C GLY A 201 -15.75 -22.77 -2.33
N ASP A 202 -16.19 -21.72 -1.60
CA ASP A 202 -17.31 -21.84 -0.68
C ASP A 202 -18.65 -21.81 -1.45
N ARG A 203 -19.55 -22.69 -1.05
CA ARG A 203 -20.88 -22.78 -1.65
C ARG A 203 -21.83 -21.80 -0.97
N VAL A 204 -22.31 -20.82 -1.72
CA VAL A 204 -23.20 -19.75 -1.25
C VAL A 204 -24.58 -19.94 -1.87
N SER A 205 -25.60 -19.99 -1.01
CA SER A 205 -27.01 -20.03 -1.46
C SER A 205 -27.60 -18.64 -1.33
N LEU A 206 -28.08 -18.09 -2.43
CA LEU A 206 -28.66 -16.76 -2.55
C LEU A 206 -30.17 -16.87 -2.70
N ALA A 207 -30.91 -16.16 -1.86
CA ALA A 207 -32.35 -16.03 -1.98
C ALA A 207 -32.74 -14.96 -3.03
N ALA A 208 -33.97 -14.97 -3.47
CA ALA A 208 -34.51 -14.02 -4.44
C ALA A 208 -34.30 -12.55 -4.06
N ASN A 209 -34.34 -12.24 -2.76
CA ASN A 209 -34.18 -10.89 -2.22
C ASN A 209 -32.74 -10.49 -1.91
N ASP A 210 -31.78 -11.41 -2.01
CA ASP A 210 -30.39 -11.08 -1.79
C ASP A 210 -29.88 -10.17 -2.91
N GLU A 211 -29.07 -9.19 -2.53
CA GLU A 211 -28.52 -8.22 -3.46
C GLU A 211 -27.12 -8.64 -3.92
N LEU A 212 -26.93 -8.57 -5.24
CA LEU A 212 -25.62 -8.69 -5.87
C LEU A 212 -25.12 -7.32 -6.32
N VAL A 213 -23.83 -7.12 -6.16
CA VAL A 213 -23.08 -6.00 -6.71
C VAL A 213 -22.33 -6.51 -7.93
N ILE A 214 -22.50 -5.84 -9.04
CA ILE A 214 -21.85 -6.17 -10.31
C ILE A 214 -20.97 -4.98 -10.69
N ASP A 215 -19.66 -5.18 -10.62
CA ASP A 215 -18.68 -4.18 -11.01
C ASP A 215 -18.29 -4.37 -12.46
N MET A 216 -18.43 -3.31 -13.24
CA MET A 216 -18.15 -3.31 -14.66
C MET A 216 -17.09 -2.30 -15.04
N ASP A 217 -16.23 -2.69 -15.97
CA ASP A 217 -15.37 -1.72 -16.65
C ASP A 217 -16.21 -0.79 -17.53
N ARG A 218 -15.81 0.45 -17.58
CA ARG A 218 -16.27 1.44 -18.57
C ARG A 218 -15.17 1.66 -19.63
N PRO A 219 -15.09 0.85 -20.68
CA PRO A 219 -14.02 0.94 -21.66
C PRO A 219 -13.90 2.36 -22.22
N GLY A 220 -12.69 2.87 -22.30
CA GLY A 220 -12.42 4.22 -22.79
C GLY A 220 -12.69 5.35 -21.81
N HIS A 221 -13.25 5.05 -20.64
CA HIS A 221 -13.48 6.04 -19.59
C HIS A 221 -12.41 5.95 -18.49
N ILE A 222 -12.03 7.10 -17.96
CA ILE A 222 -11.02 7.22 -16.92
C ILE A 222 -11.60 8.04 -15.80
N ARG A 223 -11.43 7.58 -14.57
CA ARG A 223 -11.72 8.37 -13.38
C ARG A 223 -10.45 9.08 -12.92
N ILE A 224 -10.58 10.37 -12.66
CA ILE A 224 -9.51 11.20 -12.13
C ILE A 224 -10.01 11.84 -10.85
N ASP A 225 -9.28 11.61 -9.76
CA ASP A 225 -9.56 12.27 -8.49
C ASP A 225 -8.58 13.46 -8.34
N PHE A 226 -9.12 14.67 -8.31
CA PHE A 226 -8.40 15.96 -8.27
C PHE A 226 -8.30 16.46 -6.83
N PRO A 227 -7.11 16.79 -6.28
CA PRO A 227 -6.99 17.32 -4.93
C PRO A 227 -7.60 18.73 -4.84
N ARG A 228 -8.53 18.95 -3.89
CA ARG A 228 -9.23 20.25 -3.68
C ARG A 228 -8.31 21.39 -3.30
N GLU A 229 -7.15 21.09 -2.73
CA GLU A 229 -6.15 22.11 -2.41
C GLU A 229 -5.65 22.86 -3.64
N ARG A 230 -5.61 22.21 -4.80
CA ARG A 230 -5.18 22.81 -6.06
C ARG A 230 -6.35 23.10 -7.00
N PHE A 231 -7.36 22.25 -6.98
CA PHE A 231 -8.56 22.37 -7.80
C PHE A 231 -9.73 22.68 -6.87
N SER A 232 -9.93 23.98 -6.59
CA SER A 232 -10.88 24.45 -5.56
C SER A 232 -12.32 24.05 -5.84
N ASP A 233 -12.65 23.87 -7.12
CA ASP A 233 -13.99 23.53 -7.59
C ASP A 233 -13.95 22.62 -8.83
N GLU A 234 -15.13 22.15 -9.22
CA GLU A 234 -15.31 21.29 -10.36
C GLU A 234 -14.93 21.99 -11.68
N ALA A 235 -15.15 23.30 -11.78
CA ALA A 235 -14.85 24.05 -13.00
C ALA A 235 -13.34 24.07 -13.27
N ALA A 236 -12.52 24.27 -12.24
CA ALA A 236 -11.06 24.21 -12.37
C ALA A 236 -10.57 22.82 -12.80
N ALA A 237 -11.16 21.75 -12.23
CA ALA A 237 -10.81 20.38 -12.61
C ALA A 237 -11.24 20.06 -14.06
N ARG A 238 -12.44 20.51 -14.48
CA ARG A 238 -12.92 20.38 -15.87
C ARG A 238 -12.00 21.10 -16.86
N ALA A 239 -11.63 22.33 -16.55
CA ALA A 239 -10.72 23.09 -17.40
C ALA A 239 -9.38 22.40 -17.61
N ALA A 240 -8.83 21.76 -16.56
CA ALA A 240 -7.60 20.99 -16.67
C ALA A 240 -7.74 19.78 -17.61
N VAL A 241 -8.88 19.09 -17.59
CA VAL A 241 -9.19 17.97 -18.49
C VAL A 241 -9.35 18.46 -19.92
N GLU A 242 -10.12 19.51 -20.13
CA GLU A 242 -10.40 20.11 -21.45
C GLU A 242 -9.13 20.64 -22.10
N GLN A 243 -8.20 21.22 -21.32
CA GLN A 243 -6.90 21.66 -21.80
C GLN A 243 -6.08 20.51 -22.42
N GLN A 244 -6.30 19.28 -21.96
CA GLN A 244 -5.69 18.08 -22.50
C GLN A 244 -6.56 17.38 -23.56
N ALA A 245 -7.53 18.09 -24.14
CA ALA A 245 -8.48 17.59 -25.12
C ALA A 245 -9.37 16.44 -24.58
N GLY A 246 -9.54 16.36 -23.27
CA GLY A 246 -10.45 15.42 -22.61
C GLY A 246 -11.88 15.97 -22.56
N GLN A 247 -12.84 15.07 -22.48
CA GLN A 247 -14.25 15.39 -22.25
C GLN A 247 -14.69 14.81 -20.91
N VAL A 248 -15.29 15.65 -20.07
CA VAL A 248 -15.89 15.19 -18.81
C VAL A 248 -17.27 14.60 -19.11
N ILE A 249 -17.44 13.32 -18.79
CA ILE A 249 -18.69 12.58 -19.00
C ILE A 249 -19.58 12.65 -17.76
N GLU A 250 -18.97 12.59 -16.57
CA GLU A 250 -19.68 12.53 -15.31
C GLU A 250 -18.84 13.16 -14.21
N ALA A 251 -19.50 13.83 -13.27
CA ALA A 251 -18.90 14.31 -12.04
C ALA A 251 -19.58 13.57 -10.88
N PRO A 252 -19.10 12.37 -10.51
CA PRO A 252 -19.65 11.65 -9.37
C PRO A 252 -19.40 12.49 -8.12
N GLY A 253 -20.48 12.83 -7.37
CA GLY A 253 -20.42 13.69 -6.18
C GLY A 253 -19.55 13.13 -5.06
N ASP A 254 -19.31 11.82 -5.09
CA ASP A 254 -18.59 11.10 -4.05
C ASP A 254 -17.15 10.79 -4.51
N ALA A 255 -16.25 11.73 -4.27
CA ALA A 255 -14.84 11.37 -4.23
C ALA A 255 -14.60 10.52 -2.96
N VAL A 256 -13.80 9.47 -3.10
CA VAL A 256 -13.40 8.58 -1.99
C VAL A 256 -12.69 9.35 -0.87
N ASP A 257 -11.97 10.40 -1.24
CA ASP A 257 -11.40 11.38 -0.32
C ASP A 257 -12.23 12.67 -0.39
N PRO A 258 -12.86 13.14 0.72
CA PRO A 258 -13.62 14.38 0.74
C PRO A 258 -12.81 15.62 0.35
N ARG A 259 -11.47 15.50 0.30
CA ARG A 259 -10.56 16.53 -0.19
C ARG A 259 -10.25 16.45 -1.68
N SER A 260 -10.82 15.49 -2.36
CA SER A 260 -10.70 15.33 -3.81
C SER A 260 -12.03 15.61 -4.50
N LEU A 261 -11.94 15.98 -5.77
CA LEU A 261 -13.05 16.03 -6.72
C LEU A 261 -12.87 14.89 -7.71
N ALA A 262 -13.88 14.07 -7.90
CA ALA A 262 -13.82 12.99 -8.87
C ALA A 262 -14.48 13.39 -10.18
N LEU A 263 -13.80 13.16 -11.30
CA LEU A 263 -14.35 13.29 -12.64
C LEU A 263 -14.17 11.98 -13.40
N VAL A 264 -15.20 11.59 -14.16
CA VAL A 264 -15.09 10.52 -15.16
C VAL A 264 -14.96 11.19 -16.53
N VAL A 265 -13.90 10.87 -17.21
CA VAL A 265 -13.48 11.54 -18.46
C VAL A 265 -13.19 10.54 -19.56
N THR A 266 -13.23 11.00 -20.78
CA THR A 266 -12.75 10.27 -21.95
C THR A 266 -11.75 11.12 -22.71
N PHE A 267 -10.81 10.48 -23.38
CA PHE A 267 -9.83 11.13 -24.26
C PHE A 267 -9.86 10.46 -25.62
N PRO A 268 -9.57 11.21 -26.70
CA PRO A 268 -9.32 10.62 -28.01
C PRO A 268 -8.21 9.56 -27.91
N THR A 269 -8.42 8.40 -28.54
CA THR A 269 -7.52 7.24 -28.41
C THR A 269 -6.07 7.60 -28.72
N GLU A 270 -5.85 8.45 -29.75
CA GLU A 270 -4.52 8.85 -30.22
C GLU A 270 -3.80 9.77 -29.22
N ARG A 271 -4.53 10.45 -28.34
CA ARG A 271 -3.97 11.43 -27.38
C ARG A 271 -4.04 10.97 -25.96
N ARG A 272 -4.66 9.82 -25.69
CA ARG A 272 -4.95 9.34 -24.33
C ARG A 272 -3.70 9.28 -23.47
N ASP A 273 -2.66 8.61 -23.92
CA ASP A 273 -1.45 8.41 -23.12
C ASP A 273 -0.71 9.74 -22.88
N GLN A 274 -0.65 10.61 -23.89
CA GLN A 274 -0.06 11.93 -23.76
C GLN A 274 -0.84 12.80 -22.78
N ALA A 275 -2.18 12.79 -22.85
CA ALA A 275 -3.04 13.54 -21.94
C ALA A 275 -2.88 13.09 -20.50
N LEU A 276 -2.83 11.76 -20.26
CA LEU A 276 -2.64 11.20 -18.92
C LEU A 276 -1.27 11.53 -18.36
N GLN A 277 -0.23 11.49 -19.18
CA GLN A 277 1.10 11.91 -18.78
C GLN A 277 1.11 13.40 -18.39
N ALA A 278 0.54 14.27 -19.23
CA ALA A 278 0.49 15.72 -18.97
C ALA A 278 -0.28 16.04 -17.68
N LEU A 279 -1.40 15.37 -17.42
CA LEU A 279 -2.13 15.50 -16.17
C LEU A 279 -1.30 15.04 -14.96
N GLY A 280 -0.64 13.90 -15.07
CA GLY A 280 0.25 13.40 -14.01
C GLY A 280 1.45 14.32 -13.72
N GLU A 281 1.98 14.99 -14.74
CA GLU A 281 3.04 15.99 -14.59
C GLU A 281 2.51 17.30 -13.97
N MET A 282 1.25 17.65 -14.25
CA MET A 282 0.60 18.84 -13.69
C MET A 282 0.47 18.76 -12.17
N ASP A 283 0.05 17.61 -11.65
CA ASP A 283 0.02 17.35 -10.22
C ASP A 283 0.18 15.83 -9.94
N ARG A 284 1.27 15.47 -9.28
CA ARG A 284 1.56 14.07 -8.91
C ARG A 284 0.57 13.46 -7.91
N ARG A 285 -0.31 14.27 -7.31
CA ARG A 285 -1.36 13.83 -6.39
C ARG A 285 -2.66 13.46 -7.09
N LEU A 286 -2.73 13.65 -8.42
CA LEU A 286 -3.87 13.16 -9.21
C LEU A 286 -3.93 11.64 -9.16
N HIS A 287 -5.09 11.10 -8.78
CA HIS A 287 -5.35 9.67 -8.89
C HIS A 287 -6.06 9.40 -10.21
N ILE A 288 -5.34 8.81 -11.14
CA ILE A 288 -5.84 8.46 -12.47
C ILE A 288 -6.03 6.94 -12.53
N ARG A 289 -7.25 6.48 -12.85
CA ARG A 289 -7.59 5.06 -12.89
C ARG A 289 -8.68 4.77 -13.94
N PRO A 290 -8.83 3.52 -14.41
CA PRO A 290 -9.98 3.11 -15.20
C PRO A 290 -11.29 3.45 -14.47
N ALA A 291 -12.30 3.90 -15.21
CA ALA A 291 -13.61 4.12 -14.63
C ALA A 291 -14.38 2.79 -14.55
N HIS A 292 -15.04 2.60 -13.43
CA HIS A 292 -15.92 1.45 -13.20
C HIS A 292 -17.35 1.92 -12.95
N THR A 293 -18.31 1.08 -13.22
CA THR A 293 -19.72 1.29 -12.87
C THR A 293 -20.18 0.13 -12.03
N THR A 294 -20.75 0.44 -10.87
CA THR A 294 -21.31 -0.56 -9.98
C THR A 294 -22.82 -0.63 -10.14
N HIS A 295 -23.34 -1.80 -10.45
CA HIS A 295 -24.78 -2.09 -10.50
C HIS A 295 -25.17 -2.91 -9.29
N LYS A 296 -26.26 -2.53 -8.63
CA LYS A 296 -26.87 -3.30 -7.53
C LYS A 296 -28.18 -3.88 -8.03
N ALA A 297 -28.37 -5.17 -7.86
CA ALA A 297 -29.60 -5.84 -8.28
C ALA A 297 -29.92 -7.02 -7.35
N ARG A 298 -31.22 -7.24 -7.10
CA ARG A 298 -31.68 -8.45 -6.42
C ARG A 298 -31.56 -9.65 -7.32
N VAL A 299 -31.35 -10.83 -6.77
CA VAL A 299 -31.28 -12.08 -7.52
C VAL A 299 -32.55 -12.29 -8.37
N ALA A 300 -33.73 -11.91 -7.84
CA ALA A 300 -34.99 -11.98 -8.57
C ALA A 300 -35.06 -11.08 -9.81
N ASP A 301 -34.28 -10.00 -9.82
CA ASP A 301 -34.25 -9.03 -10.93
C ASP A 301 -33.17 -9.36 -11.97
N LEU A 302 -32.45 -10.47 -11.77
CA LEU A 302 -31.39 -10.92 -12.66
C LEU A 302 -31.90 -12.00 -13.62
N GLY A 303 -31.40 -11.94 -14.84
CA GLY A 303 -31.56 -12.95 -15.87
C GLY A 303 -30.25 -13.20 -16.61
N ALA A 304 -30.24 -14.13 -17.52
CA ALA A 304 -29.09 -14.44 -18.34
C ALA A 304 -29.43 -14.59 -19.81
N THR A 305 -28.55 -14.10 -20.67
CA THR A 305 -28.50 -14.42 -22.11
C THR A 305 -27.19 -15.19 -22.39
N ALA A 306 -26.96 -15.51 -23.67
CA ALA A 306 -25.74 -16.24 -24.05
C ALA A 306 -24.47 -15.53 -23.65
N GLU A 307 -24.43 -14.18 -23.68
CA GLU A 307 -23.19 -13.38 -23.50
C GLU A 307 -23.29 -12.33 -22.38
N ALA A 308 -24.45 -12.16 -21.77
CA ALA A 308 -24.70 -11.11 -20.80
C ALA A 308 -25.52 -11.57 -19.59
N ILE A 309 -25.35 -10.87 -18.47
CA ILE A 309 -26.28 -10.86 -17.36
C ILE A 309 -27.25 -9.71 -17.61
N VAL A 310 -28.53 -9.98 -17.45
CA VAL A 310 -29.60 -8.99 -17.67
C VAL A 310 -30.12 -8.53 -16.32
N VAL A 311 -30.10 -7.23 -16.09
CA VAL A 311 -30.64 -6.59 -14.89
C VAL A 311 -31.99 -5.94 -15.27
N LYS A 312 -33.07 -6.34 -14.60
CA LYS A 312 -34.35 -5.65 -14.70
C LYS A 312 -34.31 -4.38 -13.87
N THR A 313 -34.63 -3.26 -14.51
CA THR A 313 -34.74 -1.95 -13.86
C THR A 313 -36.21 -1.56 -13.75
N ALA A 314 -36.49 -0.54 -12.90
CA ALA A 314 -37.85 -0.03 -12.72
C ALA A 314 -38.50 0.32 -14.08
N GLY A 315 -39.76 -0.09 -14.31
CA GLY A 315 -40.51 0.23 -15.51
C GLY A 315 -40.31 -0.75 -16.68
N ASP A 316 -40.14 -2.03 -16.43
CA ASP A 316 -39.95 -3.12 -17.41
C ASP A 316 -38.77 -2.95 -18.39
N LYS A 317 -37.90 -2.02 -18.10
CA LYS A 317 -36.64 -1.89 -18.84
C LYS A 317 -35.63 -2.92 -18.32
N SER A 318 -34.91 -3.51 -19.25
CA SER A 318 -33.81 -4.41 -18.92
C SER A 318 -32.50 -3.88 -19.49
N GLN A 319 -31.44 -3.98 -18.72
CA GLN A 319 -30.09 -3.65 -19.14
C GLN A 319 -29.26 -4.92 -19.25
N ALA A 320 -28.67 -5.15 -20.41
CA ALA A 320 -27.76 -6.26 -20.62
C ALA A 320 -26.33 -5.82 -20.24
N LEU A 321 -25.71 -6.57 -19.36
CA LEU A 321 -24.33 -6.37 -18.89
C LEU A 321 -23.45 -7.46 -19.50
N PRO A 322 -22.61 -7.14 -20.51
CA PRO A 322 -21.76 -8.13 -21.15
C PRO A 322 -20.78 -8.76 -20.15
N VAL A 323 -20.74 -10.09 -20.07
CA VAL A 323 -19.87 -10.83 -19.14
C VAL A 323 -18.40 -10.43 -19.31
N ALA A 324 -17.97 -10.15 -20.52
CA ALA A 324 -16.59 -9.74 -20.82
C ALA A 324 -16.18 -8.38 -20.20
N GLN A 325 -17.14 -7.53 -19.83
CA GLN A 325 -16.91 -6.23 -19.19
C GLN A 325 -17.09 -6.27 -17.67
N ILE A 326 -17.55 -7.39 -17.13
CA ILE A 326 -17.77 -7.54 -15.69
C ILE A 326 -16.45 -7.93 -15.03
N GLN A 327 -15.98 -7.08 -14.14
CA GLN A 327 -14.76 -7.31 -13.36
C GLN A 327 -15.01 -8.23 -12.16
N GLY A 328 -16.16 -8.11 -11.53
CA GLY A 328 -16.52 -8.91 -10.38
C GLY A 328 -18.02 -8.87 -10.09
N ILE A 329 -18.49 -9.91 -9.46
CA ILE A 329 -19.85 -9.97 -8.91
C ILE A 329 -19.71 -10.42 -7.47
N GLY A 330 -20.29 -9.67 -6.54
CA GLY A 330 -20.24 -9.99 -5.11
C GLY A 330 -21.60 -9.89 -4.45
N THR A 331 -21.74 -10.52 -3.31
CA THR A 331 -22.91 -10.32 -2.41
C THR A 331 -22.69 -9.11 -1.53
N LEU A 332 -23.75 -8.38 -1.16
CA LEU A 332 -23.67 -7.33 -0.15
C LEU A 332 -23.76 -7.92 1.26
N ALA A 333 -22.70 -7.75 2.04
CA ALA A 333 -22.67 -8.13 3.45
C ALA A 333 -21.73 -7.21 4.25
N ALA A 334 -21.78 -7.30 5.58
CA ALA A 334 -20.82 -6.63 6.43
C ALA A 334 -19.40 -7.16 6.14
N VAL A 335 -18.44 -6.23 5.99
CA VAL A 335 -17.06 -6.59 5.67
C VAL A 335 -16.38 -7.16 6.91
N GLN A 336 -16.11 -8.47 6.89
CA GLN A 336 -15.32 -9.14 7.91
C GLN A 336 -13.89 -9.35 7.41
N ILE A 337 -12.92 -8.95 8.21
CA ILE A 337 -11.50 -9.13 7.90
C ILE A 337 -11.04 -10.43 8.54
N PRO A 338 -10.67 -11.46 7.75
CA PRO A 338 -10.18 -12.72 8.29
C PRO A 338 -8.84 -12.54 9.04
N ASP A 339 -8.51 -13.47 9.95
CA ASP A 339 -7.27 -13.40 10.73
C ASP A 339 -6.02 -13.63 9.87
N ASP A 340 -6.17 -14.33 8.76
CA ASP A 340 -5.12 -14.58 7.78
C ASP A 340 -5.01 -13.48 6.71
N ALA A 341 -5.72 -12.36 6.87
CA ALA A 341 -5.67 -11.24 5.95
C ALA A 341 -4.26 -10.65 5.86
N LEU A 342 -3.94 -10.13 4.68
CA LEU A 342 -2.67 -9.49 4.37
C LEU A 342 -2.89 -8.01 4.05
N ILE A 343 -1.87 -7.23 4.27
CA ILE A 343 -1.85 -5.81 3.92
C ILE A 343 -0.58 -5.46 3.17
N LEU A 344 -0.72 -4.74 2.07
CA LEU A 344 0.39 -4.20 1.30
C LEU A 344 0.60 -2.74 1.67
N PHE A 345 1.78 -2.43 2.16
CA PHE A 345 2.23 -1.06 2.44
C PHE A 345 2.78 -0.46 1.15
N GLU A 346 1.90 0.23 0.43
CA GLU A 346 2.25 0.79 -0.87
C GLU A 346 3.32 1.87 -0.75
N GLY A 347 4.30 1.82 -1.64
CA GLY A 347 5.43 2.76 -1.68
C GLY A 347 6.59 2.38 -0.75
N GLU A 348 6.40 1.50 0.24
CA GLU A 348 7.45 1.12 1.18
C GLU A 348 8.51 0.24 0.50
N ARG A 349 9.76 0.70 0.50
CA ARG A 349 10.88 0.04 -0.18
C ARG A 349 11.91 -0.50 0.81
N PRO A 350 12.60 -1.62 0.51
CA PRO A 350 13.62 -2.18 1.40
C PRO A 350 14.71 -1.19 1.79
N ARG A 351 15.11 -0.29 0.89
CA ARG A 351 16.15 0.72 1.14
C ARG A 351 15.78 1.73 2.24
N GLU A 352 14.51 1.96 2.48
CA GLU A 352 14.03 2.88 3.52
C GLU A 352 14.28 2.32 4.93
N HIS A 353 14.41 0.99 5.03
CA HIS A 353 14.70 0.27 6.27
C HIS A 353 16.21 0.06 6.55
N LEU A 354 17.11 0.60 5.71
CA LEU A 354 18.56 0.50 5.95
C LEU A 354 19.01 1.10 7.30
N LYS A 355 18.27 2.10 7.80
CA LYS A 355 18.49 2.64 9.15
C LYS A 355 18.34 1.59 10.24
N SER A 356 17.47 0.59 10.07
CA SER A 356 17.31 -0.52 11.02
C SER A 356 18.58 -1.39 11.07
N LEU A 357 19.31 -1.54 9.95
CA LEU A 357 20.61 -2.23 9.92
C LEU A 357 21.67 -1.45 10.72
N ILE A 358 21.68 -0.14 10.61
CA ILE A 358 22.62 0.73 11.37
C ILE A 358 22.32 0.60 12.86
N ILE A 359 21.03 0.67 13.25
CA ILE A 359 20.60 0.50 14.64
C ILE A 359 21.01 -0.89 15.16
N ALA A 360 20.77 -1.95 14.39
CA ALA A 360 21.14 -3.31 14.76
C ALA A 360 22.65 -3.48 14.92
N ALA A 361 23.46 -2.90 14.01
CA ALA A 361 24.92 -2.94 14.09
C ALA A 361 25.40 -2.20 15.34
N PHE A 362 24.82 -1.06 15.67
CA PHE A 362 25.13 -0.32 16.88
C PHE A 362 24.78 -1.11 18.16
N LEU A 363 23.57 -1.69 18.22
CA LEU A 363 23.14 -2.51 19.35
C LEU A 363 24.00 -3.75 19.52
N LEU A 364 24.39 -4.40 18.42
CA LEU A 364 25.27 -5.56 18.43
C LEU A 364 26.66 -5.19 18.93
N GLY A 365 27.24 -4.11 18.42
CA GLY A 365 28.53 -3.59 18.89
C GLY A 365 28.50 -3.25 20.38
N PHE A 366 27.42 -2.61 20.83
CA PHE A 366 27.20 -2.30 22.23
C PHE A 366 27.09 -3.56 23.11
N ALA A 367 26.38 -4.59 22.67
CA ALA A 367 26.29 -5.89 23.36
C ALA A 367 27.67 -6.56 23.47
N ILE A 368 28.42 -6.59 22.35
CA ILE A 368 29.76 -7.20 22.30
C ILE A 368 30.71 -6.49 23.27
N ILE A 369 30.76 -5.15 23.29
CA ILE A 369 31.61 -4.37 24.18
C ILE A 369 31.31 -4.69 25.66
N ASN A 370 30.00 -4.78 26.01
CA ASN A 370 29.59 -5.13 27.37
C ASN A 370 30.00 -6.57 27.76
N LEU A 371 29.88 -7.53 26.84
CA LEU A 371 30.29 -8.92 27.07
C LEU A 371 31.81 -9.07 27.17
N LEU A 372 32.58 -8.35 26.34
CA LEU A 372 34.04 -8.34 26.44
C LEU A 372 34.53 -7.69 27.75
N ALA A 373 33.87 -6.62 28.22
CA ALA A 373 34.16 -6.01 29.50
C ALA A 373 33.91 -6.98 30.68
N LEU A 374 32.90 -7.86 30.55
CA LEU A 374 32.62 -8.93 31.51
C LEU A 374 33.72 -9.97 31.52
N ARG A 375 34.16 -10.46 30.32
CA ARG A 375 35.21 -11.48 30.20
C ARG A 375 36.55 -11.06 30.82
N ARG A 376 36.96 -9.78 30.65
CA ARG A 376 38.19 -9.23 31.23
C ARG A 376 38.21 -9.18 32.76
N ARG A 377 37.05 -9.39 33.42
CA ARG A 377 36.93 -9.40 34.88
C ARG A 377 36.93 -10.80 35.50
N VAL A 378 36.62 -11.81 34.71
CA VAL A 378 36.48 -13.22 35.16
C VAL A 378 37.79 -14.00 34.88
N GLY A 379 38.62 -13.53 33.99
CA GLY A 379 39.97 -14.06 33.73
C GLY A 379 41.05 -13.16 34.33
#